data_8b6691e18f912c77eba2d3b8ff84260b
#
_entry.id   8b6691e18f912c77eba2d3b8ff84260b
#
_cell.length_a   1.000
_cell.length_b   1.000
_cell.length_c   1.000
_cell.angle_alpha   90.00
_cell.angle_beta   90.00
_cell.angle_gamma   90.00
#
_symmetry.space_group_name_H-M   'P 1'
#
loop_
_entity.id
_entity.type
_entity.pdbx_description
1 polymer ?
#
loop_
_entity_poly.entity_id
_entity_poly.type
_entity_poly.pdbx_seq_one_letter_code
_entity_poly.pdbx_strand_id
1 'polypeptide(L)'
;MNHDKEALVQWIQEHQEEMILFLKKLVQTPSDNPAGDCYPIAANLQQQLCELGVENVSLVEVDEEAVKKTGMISLANVLGSTEFGDGEGPNIVLNAHGDVVPPGLGWTVDPYGGEIIHGKMYGRGVAVSKSDITAYTFAVLALTQVKMNQPLNGKVDLAFTFDEETGGDLGPKWLLDQGYIKPDQAIVAGFTYSAVNAHNGCLHFEIKTIGKSAHAALPHTGIDAIEATSKILNALYEYRHTLAKKKSSIPGIDFPTLNVGLVSGGINTNVVPDECIIRVDRRLIPEENGELAEMEFRELVMQVVSDIPGVKVEIQKVLHAKSYGPVPEDTPLIQALAANWQTIMNEPGKLPINGVPLYTDARHFFAAGVPTIMFGVGPKVLEEANGHRADENIRLEDLQAATKIIACTLYDLLVSQRA
;
A
#
# COMPACT_ATOMS: atom_id res chain seq x y z
N MET A 1 27.30 16.50 6.68
CA MET A 1 25.95 17.13 6.70
C MET A 1 26.17 18.64 6.76
N ASN A 2 25.31 19.45 6.15
CA ASN A 2 25.37 20.90 6.32
C ASN A 2 24.62 21.32 7.60
N HIS A 3 24.83 22.58 8.04
CA HIS A 3 24.25 23.09 9.30
C HIS A 3 22.72 23.00 9.35
N ASP A 4 22.00 23.27 8.25
CA ASP A 4 20.54 23.22 8.20
C ASP A 4 20.04 21.79 8.41
N LYS A 5 20.67 20.80 7.77
CA LYS A 5 20.33 19.37 7.99
C LYS A 5 20.67 18.90 9.39
N GLU A 6 21.77 19.39 9.99
CA GLU A 6 22.08 19.09 11.39
C GLU A 6 21.00 19.63 12.33
N ALA A 7 20.49 20.82 12.07
CA ALA A 7 19.40 21.40 12.83
C ALA A 7 18.09 20.62 12.67
N LEU A 8 17.75 20.15 11.44
CA LEU A 8 16.61 19.28 11.21
C LEU A 8 16.70 17.97 11.99
N VAL A 9 17.85 17.31 11.92
CA VAL A 9 18.10 16.04 12.63
C VAL A 9 17.99 16.23 14.14
N GLN A 10 18.52 17.33 14.67
CA GLN A 10 18.42 17.66 16.10
C GLN A 10 16.97 17.93 16.49
N TRP A 11 16.24 18.74 15.74
CA TRP A 11 14.83 19.02 16.02
C TRP A 11 14.00 17.75 16.09
N ILE A 12 14.13 16.85 15.11
CA ILE A 12 13.41 15.56 15.08
C ILE A 12 13.79 14.69 16.31
N GLN A 13 15.03 14.73 16.73
CA GLN A 13 15.47 14.00 17.91
C GLN A 13 14.84 14.56 19.20
N GLU A 14 14.73 15.87 19.32
CA GLU A 14 14.12 16.56 20.46
C GLU A 14 12.60 16.32 20.54
N HIS A 15 11.91 16.08 19.40
CA HIS A 15 10.46 15.84 19.31
C HIS A 15 10.10 14.35 19.27
N GLN A 16 11.01 13.44 19.62
CA GLN A 16 10.76 11.99 19.55
C GLN A 16 9.56 11.55 20.39
N GLU A 17 9.39 12.09 21.59
CA GLU A 17 8.26 11.72 22.46
C GLU A 17 6.90 12.16 21.85
N GLU A 18 6.89 13.31 21.21
CA GLU A 18 5.70 13.82 20.52
C GLU A 18 5.34 12.96 19.31
N MET A 19 6.33 12.53 18.52
CA MET A 19 6.14 11.58 17.41
C MET A 19 5.55 10.26 17.92
N ILE A 20 6.07 9.73 19.02
CA ILE A 20 5.60 8.48 19.62
C ILE A 20 4.14 8.63 20.11
N LEU A 21 3.81 9.75 20.75
CA LEU A 21 2.46 10.02 21.22
C LEU A 21 1.46 10.19 20.07
N PHE A 22 1.86 10.88 19.00
CA PHE A 22 1.06 11.05 17.79
C PHE A 22 0.76 9.68 17.14
N LEU A 23 1.79 8.85 16.92
CA LEU A 23 1.60 7.50 16.38
C LEU A 23 0.70 6.64 17.27
N LYS A 24 0.90 6.68 18.58
CA LYS A 24 0.08 5.94 19.54
C LYS A 24 -1.40 6.32 19.42
N LYS A 25 -1.73 7.59 19.30
CA LYS A 25 -3.12 8.04 19.11
C LYS A 25 -3.72 7.52 17.80
N LEU A 26 -2.93 7.46 16.72
CA LEU A 26 -3.38 6.86 15.45
C LEU A 26 -3.66 5.36 15.60
N VAL A 27 -2.77 4.63 16.28
CA VAL A 27 -2.95 3.19 16.54
C VAL A 27 -4.20 2.95 17.40
N GLN A 28 -4.45 3.79 18.40
CA GLN A 28 -5.60 3.70 19.29
C GLN A 28 -6.94 4.08 18.64
N THR A 29 -6.92 4.57 17.40
CA THR A 29 -8.12 4.83 16.60
C THR A 29 -8.27 3.70 15.58
N PRO A 30 -9.20 2.73 15.78
CA PRO A 30 -9.44 1.66 14.85
C PRO A 30 -9.84 2.17 13.47
N SER A 31 -9.39 1.50 12.43
CA SER A 31 -9.65 1.83 11.02
C SER A 31 -9.68 0.58 10.15
N ASP A 32 -10.32 -0.47 10.67
CA ASP A 32 -10.37 -1.78 10.01
C ASP A 32 -11.10 -1.70 8.66
N ASN A 33 -10.43 -2.18 7.62
CA ASN A 33 -10.97 -2.27 6.29
C ASN A 33 -10.77 -3.70 5.71
N PRO A 34 -11.81 -4.53 5.53
CA PRO A 34 -13.19 -4.21 5.88
C PRO A 34 -13.44 -4.12 7.40
N ALA A 35 -14.51 -3.54 7.95
CA ALA A 35 -15.68 -3.00 7.26
C ALA A 35 -15.50 -1.57 6.67
N GLY A 36 -14.36 -0.89 6.93
CA GLY A 36 -14.05 0.39 6.30
C GLY A 36 -14.84 1.57 6.85
N ASP A 37 -14.99 1.66 8.18
CA ASP A 37 -15.47 2.87 8.86
C ASP A 37 -14.25 3.77 9.16
N CYS A 38 -13.78 4.50 8.15
CA CYS A 38 -12.53 5.24 8.20
C CYS A 38 -12.69 6.77 8.41
N TYR A 39 -13.92 7.28 8.46
CA TYR A 39 -14.14 8.70 8.78
C TYR A 39 -13.62 9.08 10.19
N PRO A 40 -13.83 8.28 11.27
CA PRO A 40 -13.36 8.64 12.60
C PRO A 40 -11.85 8.84 12.70
N ILE A 41 -11.05 7.99 12.06
CA ILE A 41 -9.59 8.15 12.07
C ILE A 41 -9.15 9.35 11.21
N ALA A 42 -9.81 9.60 10.08
CA ALA A 42 -9.52 10.76 9.25
C ALA A 42 -9.79 12.07 10.02
N ALA A 43 -10.93 12.17 10.71
CA ALA A 43 -11.26 13.34 11.55
C ALA A 43 -10.29 13.50 12.73
N ASN A 44 -9.90 12.40 13.37
CA ASN A 44 -8.90 12.41 14.46
C ASN A 44 -7.53 12.89 13.93
N LEU A 45 -7.10 12.38 12.78
CA LEU A 45 -5.83 12.81 12.17
C LEU A 45 -5.87 14.28 11.77
N GLN A 46 -6.95 14.75 11.13
CA GLN A 46 -7.13 16.17 10.81
C GLN A 46 -6.95 17.04 12.06
N GLN A 47 -7.63 16.70 13.15
CA GLN A 47 -7.52 17.44 14.40
C GLN A 47 -6.07 17.47 14.91
N GLN A 48 -5.39 16.32 14.94
CA GLN A 48 -4.00 16.24 15.42
C GLN A 48 -3.05 17.08 14.56
N LEU A 49 -3.21 17.07 13.22
CA LEU A 49 -2.39 17.89 12.31
C LEU A 49 -2.61 19.39 12.56
N CYS A 50 -3.85 19.82 12.79
CA CYS A 50 -4.16 21.21 13.16
C CYS A 50 -3.52 21.59 14.52
N GLU A 51 -3.60 20.72 15.53
CA GLU A 51 -3.00 20.93 16.85
C GLU A 51 -1.47 21.07 16.78
N LEU A 52 -0.81 20.32 15.87
CA LEU A 52 0.62 20.40 15.62
C LEU A 52 1.04 21.62 14.77
N GLY A 53 0.07 22.36 14.21
CA GLY A 53 0.35 23.52 13.38
C GLY A 53 0.73 23.22 11.93
N VAL A 54 0.33 22.06 11.41
CA VAL A 54 0.43 21.79 9.96
C VAL A 54 -0.48 22.75 9.21
N GLU A 55 0.04 23.34 8.13
CA GLU A 55 -0.70 24.35 7.36
C GLU A 55 -1.74 23.72 6.42
N ASN A 56 -2.80 24.50 6.15
CA ASN A 56 -3.84 24.17 5.16
C ASN A 56 -4.40 22.75 5.28
N VAL A 57 -4.65 22.30 6.52
CA VAL A 57 -5.22 20.97 6.78
C VAL A 57 -6.69 20.96 6.38
N SER A 58 -7.09 19.98 5.58
CA SER A 58 -8.47 19.78 5.13
C SER A 58 -8.88 18.31 5.20
N LEU A 59 -10.14 18.08 5.52
CA LEU A 59 -10.80 16.79 5.40
C LEU A 59 -11.55 16.78 4.06
N VAL A 60 -11.17 15.85 3.18
CA VAL A 60 -11.73 15.76 1.83
C VAL A 60 -12.66 14.56 1.78
N GLU A 61 -13.95 14.86 1.87
CA GLU A 61 -15.02 13.85 1.83
C GLU A 61 -15.15 13.27 0.42
N VAL A 62 -15.33 11.96 0.34
CA VAL A 62 -15.60 11.23 -0.90
C VAL A 62 -17.10 11.00 -1.01
N ASP A 63 -17.61 10.97 -2.25
CA ASP A 63 -19.01 10.72 -2.52
C ASP A 63 -19.50 9.42 -1.86
N GLU A 64 -20.61 9.52 -1.11
CA GLU A 64 -21.15 8.41 -0.30
C GLU A 64 -21.54 7.19 -1.15
N GLU A 65 -22.03 7.39 -2.38
CA GLU A 65 -22.37 6.28 -3.26
C GLU A 65 -21.12 5.59 -3.81
N ALA A 66 -20.05 6.35 -4.05
CA ALA A 66 -18.75 5.79 -4.43
C ALA A 66 -18.18 4.93 -3.29
N VAL A 67 -18.23 5.43 -2.06
CA VAL A 67 -17.78 4.69 -0.86
C VAL A 67 -18.58 3.39 -0.69
N LYS A 68 -19.90 3.44 -0.77
CA LYS A 68 -20.76 2.24 -0.65
C LYS A 68 -20.47 1.18 -1.71
N LYS A 69 -20.07 1.57 -2.92
CA LYS A 69 -19.71 0.62 -3.99
C LYS A 69 -18.45 -0.19 -3.68
N THR A 70 -17.55 0.32 -2.86
CA THR A 70 -16.37 -0.44 -2.40
C THR A 70 -16.68 -1.39 -1.26
N GLY A 71 -17.86 -1.28 -0.65
CA GLY A 71 -18.26 -2.02 0.55
C GLY A 71 -17.85 -1.36 1.86
N MET A 72 -17.23 -0.19 1.81
CA MET A 72 -16.86 0.60 3.00
C MET A 72 -18.08 1.32 3.59
N ILE A 73 -18.01 1.61 4.89
CA ILE A 73 -19.04 2.34 5.64
C ILE A 73 -18.88 3.84 5.47
N SER A 74 -17.64 4.33 5.63
CA SER A 74 -17.33 5.76 5.57
C SER A 74 -15.88 5.99 5.13
N LEU A 75 -15.63 7.11 4.44
CA LEU A 75 -14.30 7.49 3.97
C LEU A 75 -14.18 8.99 3.84
N ALA A 76 -13.08 9.54 4.32
CA ALA A 76 -12.58 10.86 3.96
C ALA A 76 -11.05 10.81 3.89
N ASN A 77 -10.44 11.58 2.98
CA ASN A 77 -9.00 11.73 2.90
C ASN A 77 -8.56 12.98 3.68
N VAL A 78 -7.35 12.98 4.20
CA VAL A 78 -6.79 14.12 4.93
C VAL A 78 -5.65 14.72 4.13
N LEU A 79 -5.76 16.01 3.81
CA LEU A 79 -4.71 16.77 3.14
C LEU A 79 -4.14 17.83 4.07
N GLY A 80 -2.82 17.99 4.04
CA GLY A 80 -2.11 19.13 4.59
C GLY A 80 -1.23 19.70 3.50
N SER A 81 -1.06 21.03 3.44
CA SER A 81 -0.26 21.64 2.37
C SER A 81 0.59 22.76 2.93
N THR A 82 1.90 22.65 2.74
CA THR A 82 2.87 23.65 3.18
C THR A 82 3.62 24.23 1.98
N GLU A 83 3.57 25.55 1.84
CA GLU A 83 4.29 26.30 0.80
C GLU A 83 5.56 26.90 1.36
N PHE A 84 6.64 26.83 0.59
CA PHE A 84 7.95 27.41 0.90
C PHE A 84 8.31 28.45 -0.13
N GLY A 85 8.81 29.61 0.34
CA GLY A 85 9.19 30.71 -0.54
C GLY A 85 8.01 31.34 -1.28
N ASP A 86 8.06 31.40 -2.59
CA ASP A 86 6.97 31.85 -3.46
C ASP A 86 6.14 30.70 -4.06
N GLY A 87 6.47 29.46 -3.69
CA GLY A 87 5.77 28.27 -4.16
C GLY A 87 6.08 27.82 -5.59
N GLU A 88 6.96 28.51 -6.32
CA GLU A 88 7.29 28.23 -7.73
C GLU A 88 8.26 27.05 -7.92
N GLY A 89 8.71 26.41 -6.81
CA GLY A 89 9.55 25.22 -6.83
C GLY A 89 8.76 23.92 -7.03
N PRO A 90 9.40 22.74 -6.82
CA PRO A 90 8.74 21.47 -7.00
C PRO A 90 7.60 21.26 -5.98
N ASN A 91 6.52 20.64 -6.44
CA ASN A 91 5.46 20.11 -5.57
C ASN A 91 5.73 18.63 -5.26
N ILE A 92 5.95 18.31 -3.99
CA ILE A 92 6.27 16.97 -3.53
C ILE A 92 5.09 16.45 -2.69
N VAL A 93 4.54 15.29 -3.05
CA VAL A 93 3.51 14.64 -2.25
C VAL A 93 4.12 13.54 -1.39
N LEU A 94 3.73 13.51 -0.12
CA LEU A 94 3.98 12.41 0.81
C LEU A 94 2.65 11.69 1.05
N ASN A 95 2.55 10.44 0.59
CA ASN A 95 1.32 9.65 0.73
C ASN A 95 1.53 8.44 1.62
N ALA A 96 0.62 8.26 2.57
CA ALA A 96 0.51 7.07 3.41
C ALA A 96 -0.94 6.78 3.71
N HIS A 97 -1.27 5.49 3.92
CA HIS A 97 -2.63 5.10 4.27
C HIS A 97 -2.80 4.83 5.76
N GLY A 98 -4.00 5.05 6.27
CA GLY A 98 -4.32 4.87 7.67
C GLY A 98 -5.39 3.81 7.92
N ASP A 99 -6.03 3.26 6.87
CA ASP A 99 -6.84 2.05 6.99
C ASP A 99 -5.95 0.83 7.20
N VAL A 100 -6.49 -0.20 7.82
CA VAL A 100 -5.73 -1.39 8.24
C VAL A 100 -6.57 -2.65 8.07
N VAL A 101 -5.93 -3.79 7.77
CA VAL A 101 -6.63 -5.08 7.85
C VAL A 101 -7.07 -5.37 9.29
N PRO A 102 -8.21 -6.07 9.51
CA PRO A 102 -8.64 -6.47 10.85
C PRO A 102 -7.53 -7.22 11.60
N PRO A 103 -7.43 -7.07 12.93
CA PRO A 103 -6.31 -7.62 13.72
C PRO A 103 -6.22 -9.15 13.69
N GLY A 104 -7.34 -9.85 13.52
CA GLY A 104 -7.38 -11.31 13.57
C GLY A 104 -7.11 -11.84 14.98
N LEU A 105 -6.59 -13.07 15.05
CA LEU A 105 -6.32 -13.78 16.31
C LEU A 105 -4.83 -13.92 16.59
N GLY A 106 -4.48 -14.22 17.84
CA GLY A 106 -3.11 -14.57 18.23
C GLY A 106 -2.27 -13.43 18.78
N TRP A 107 -2.85 -12.25 19.02
CA TRP A 107 -2.16 -11.11 19.64
C TRP A 107 -1.78 -11.41 21.09
N THR A 108 -0.57 -11.02 21.49
CA THR A 108 -0.09 -11.08 22.90
C THR A 108 -0.29 -9.77 23.64
N VAL A 109 -0.57 -8.67 22.90
CA VAL A 109 -0.88 -7.32 23.39
C VAL A 109 -2.20 -6.85 22.81
N ASP A 110 -2.74 -5.74 23.31
CA ASP A 110 -3.92 -5.10 22.69
C ASP A 110 -3.54 -4.55 21.29
N PRO A 111 -4.20 -5.00 20.20
CA PRO A 111 -3.92 -4.54 18.85
C PRO A 111 -4.12 -3.04 18.64
N TYR A 112 -4.88 -2.39 19.50
CA TYR A 112 -5.09 -0.92 19.49
C TYR A 112 -4.49 -0.21 20.72
N GLY A 113 -3.65 -0.90 21.51
CA GLY A 113 -3.03 -0.34 22.70
C GLY A 113 -1.89 0.63 22.41
N GLY A 114 -1.15 0.42 21.33
CA GLY A 114 0.09 1.17 21.05
C GLY A 114 1.11 0.99 22.17
N GLU A 115 1.27 -0.26 22.65
CA GLU A 115 2.18 -0.59 23.74
C GLU A 115 3.63 -0.51 23.26
N ILE A 116 4.52 0.00 24.15
CA ILE A 116 5.94 0.08 23.86
C ILE A 116 6.68 -0.94 24.72
N ILE A 117 7.31 -1.90 24.05
CA ILE A 117 8.07 -2.98 24.70
C ILE A 117 9.44 -3.07 24.04
N HIS A 118 10.50 -2.92 24.83
CA HIS A 118 11.90 -3.01 24.35
C HIS A 118 12.23 -2.13 23.13
N GLY A 119 11.73 -0.88 23.12
CA GLY A 119 12.00 0.08 22.05
C GLY A 119 11.17 -0.13 20.77
N LYS A 120 10.19 -1.03 20.80
CA LYS A 120 9.23 -1.26 19.72
C LYS A 120 7.83 -0.84 20.16
N MET A 121 7.08 -0.20 19.26
CA MET A 121 5.63 0.00 19.44
C MET A 121 4.89 -1.14 18.75
N TYR A 122 3.91 -1.69 19.46
CA TYR A 122 3.06 -2.77 18.99
C TYR A 122 1.63 -2.24 18.74
N GLY A 123 1.02 -2.68 17.65
CA GLY A 123 -0.38 -2.36 17.34
C GLY A 123 -0.71 -2.55 15.87
N ARG A 124 -1.98 -2.75 15.56
CA ARG A 124 -2.44 -2.89 14.18
C ARG A 124 -2.28 -1.57 13.42
N GLY A 125 -1.65 -1.66 12.24
CA GLY A 125 -1.34 -0.51 11.39
C GLY A 125 -0.11 0.28 11.84
N VAL A 126 0.57 -0.15 12.92
CA VAL A 126 1.78 0.55 13.37
C VAL A 126 2.90 0.50 12.34
N ALA A 127 3.01 -0.60 11.59
CA ALA A 127 3.99 -0.78 10.52
C ALA A 127 3.41 -0.46 9.14
N VAL A 128 2.11 -0.69 8.93
CA VAL A 128 1.44 -0.53 7.63
C VAL A 128 0.16 0.29 7.80
N SER A 129 0.13 1.64 7.60
CA SER A 129 1.32 2.48 7.46
C SER A 129 1.20 3.77 8.32
N LYS A 130 0.58 3.67 9.54
CA LYS A 130 0.39 4.83 10.46
C LYS A 130 1.73 5.44 10.91
N SER A 131 2.80 4.65 10.93
CA SER A 131 4.15 5.17 11.20
C SER A 131 4.66 6.08 10.08
N ASP A 132 4.31 5.81 8.82
CA ASP A 132 4.66 6.68 7.70
C ASP A 132 3.90 8.01 7.77
N ILE A 133 2.61 7.99 8.14
CA ILE A 133 1.83 9.20 8.43
C ILE A 133 2.59 10.07 9.46
N THR A 134 3.08 9.43 10.53
CA THR A 134 3.85 10.11 11.58
C THR A 134 5.16 10.67 11.04
N ALA A 135 5.97 9.87 10.35
CA ALA A 135 7.26 10.28 9.82
C ALA A 135 7.14 11.45 8.84
N TYR A 136 6.16 11.39 7.95
CA TYR A 136 5.90 12.44 6.95
C TYR A 136 5.44 13.75 7.60
N THR A 137 4.53 13.66 8.56
CA THR A 137 4.07 14.83 9.33
C THR A 137 5.22 15.53 10.01
N PHE A 138 6.04 14.80 10.78
CA PHE A 138 7.14 15.40 11.53
C PHE A 138 8.31 15.83 10.66
N ALA A 139 8.50 15.23 9.48
CA ALA A 139 9.47 15.72 8.49
C ALA A 139 9.10 17.10 7.95
N VAL A 140 7.80 17.33 7.66
CA VAL A 140 7.30 18.64 7.22
C VAL A 140 7.36 19.66 8.36
N LEU A 141 6.95 19.29 9.58
CA LEU A 141 7.04 20.16 10.75
C LEU A 141 8.48 20.61 11.03
N ALA A 142 9.46 19.72 10.91
CA ALA A 142 10.86 20.08 11.05
C ALA A 142 11.27 21.18 10.06
N LEU A 143 10.84 21.07 8.79
CA LEU A 143 11.14 22.08 7.77
C LEU A 143 10.51 23.45 8.05
N THR A 144 9.33 23.48 8.67
CA THR A 144 8.62 24.74 8.98
C THR A 144 9.11 25.38 10.29
N GLN A 145 9.52 24.59 11.27
CA GLN A 145 9.85 25.09 12.61
C GLN A 145 11.33 25.36 12.82
N VAL A 146 12.22 24.76 11.99
CA VAL A 146 13.66 25.04 12.05
C VAL A 146 14.01 26.24 11.19
N LYS A 147 14.74 27.19 11.79
CA LYS A 147 15.24 28.34 11.02
C LYS A 147 16.38 27.91 10.09
N MET A 148 16.12 27.95 8.80
CA MET A 148 17.09 27.59 7.76
C MET A 148 17.99 28.75 7.39
N ASN A 149 19.25 28.46 7.03
CA ASN A 149 20.19 29.43 6.45
C ASN A 149 19.98 29.56 4.92
N GLN A 150 19.54 28.49 4.27
CA GLN A 150 19.21 28.51 2.85
C GLN A 150 17.70 28.66 2.68
N PRO A 151 17.25 29.52 1.72
CA PRO A 151 15.83 29.63 1.42
C PRO A 151 15.32 28.34 0.77
N LEU A 152 14.15 27.90 1.20
CA LEU A 152 13.39 26.81 0.57
C LEU A 152 12.40 27.42 -0.41
N ASN A 153 12.10 26.70 -1.50
CA ASN A 153 11.09 27.10 -2.47
C ASN A 153 10.37 25.87 -3.02
N GLY A 154 9.06 25.94 -3.14
CA GLY A 154 8.20 24.88 -3.61
C GLY A 154 7.09 24.54 -2.63
N LYS A 155 6.56 23.32 -2.72
CA LYS A 155 5.41 22.89 -1.97
C LYS A 155 5.57 21.44 -1.49
N VAL A 156 5.05 21.13 -0.29
CA VAL A 156 4.90 19.76 0.18
C VAL A 156 3.45 19.52 0.56
N ASP A 157 2.82 18.55 -0.09
CA ASP A 157 1.48 18.08 0.23
C ASP A 157 1.56 16.76 1.03
N LEU A 158 0.94 16.74 2.21
CA LEU A 158 0.63 15.52 2.94
C LEU A 158 -0.70 14.99 2.42
N ALA A 159 -0.73 13.79 1.88
CA ALA A 159 -1.92 13.15 1.36
C ALA A 159 -2.15 11.82 2.09
N PHE A 160 -2.96 11.84 3.15
CA PHE A 160 -3.25 10.65 3.94
C PHE A 160 -4.61 10.07 3.54
N THR A 161 -4.61 8.79 3.18
CA THR A 161 -5.72 8.08 2.53
C THR A 161 -6.15 6.88 3.36
N PHE A 162 -7.36 6.33 3.13
CA PHE A 162 -7.93 5.32 4.01
C PHE A 162 -8.70 4.22 3.25
N ASP A 163 -8.22 3.84 2.04
CA ASP A 163 -8.81 2.79 1.21
C ASP A 163 -7.78 1.90 0.49
N GLU A 164 -6.52 1.92 0.93
CA GLU A 164 -5.44 1.14 0.30
C GLU A 164 -5.74 -0.36 0.35
N GLU A 165 -6.25 -0.85 1.48
CA GLU A 165 -6.60 -2.26 1.72
C GLU A 165 -7.75 -2.76 0.82
N THR A 166 -8.48 -1.83 0.19
CA THR A 166 -9.54 -2.13 -0.78
C THR A 166 -9.23 -1.65 -2.20
N GLY A 167 -8.01 -1.14 -2.42
CA GLY A 167 -7.50 -0.84 -3.76
C GLY A 167 -7.12 0.61 -4.04
N GLY A 168 -7.30 1.58 -3.11
CA GLY A 168 -6.81 2.96 -3.25
C GLY A 168 -7.48 3.81 -4.34
N ASP A 169 -8.63 3.37 -4.86
CA ASP A 169 -9.31 4.08 -5.95
C ASP A 169 -10.01 5.36 -5.49
N LEU A 170 -10.40 5.44 -4.22
CA LEU A 170 -11.05 6.59 -3.59
C LEU A 170 -10.09 7.46 -2.76
N GLY A 171 -8.86 6.97 -2.53
CA GLY A 171 -7.75 7.67 -1.92
C GLY A 171 -6.90 8.42 -2.96
N PRO A 172 -5.64 8.00 -3.18
CA PRO A 172 -4.71 8.77 -3.99
C PRO A 172 -5.15 8.92 -5.44
N LYS A 173 -5.77 7.88 -6.04
CA LYS A 173 -6.30 7.98 -7.41
C LYS A 173 -7.35 9.06 -7.52
N TRP A 174 -8.32 9.06 -6.60
CA TRP A 174 -9.40 10.06 -6.60
C TRP A 174 -8.87 11.47 -6.36
N LEU A 175 -7.91 11.66 -5.43
CA LEU A 175 -7.29 12.95 -5.16
C LEU A 175 -6.57 13.51 -6.39
N LEU A 176 -5.89 12.66 -7.16
CA LEU A 176 -5.24 13.02 -8.43
C LEU A 176 -6.28 13.37 -9.51
N ASP A 177 -7.28 12.50 -9.70
CA ASP A 177 -8.30 12.66 -10.75
C ASP A 177 -9.17 13.92 -10.53
N GLN A 178 -9.47 14.27 -9.28
CA GLN A 178 -10.22 15.47 -8.91
C GLN A 178 -9.34 16.74 -8.84
N GLY A 179 -8.02 16.59 -8.97
CA GLY A 179 -7.07 17.70 -8.97
C GLY A 179 -6.83 18.34 -7.61
N TYR A 180 -7.13 17.62 -6.51
CA TYR A 180 -6.80 18.05 -5.15
C TYR A 180 -5.28 18.11 -4.91
N ILE A 181 -4.55 17.21 -5.56
CA ILE A 181 -3.09 17.17 -5.55
C ILE A 181 -2.56 17.13 -6.97
N LYS A 182 -1.44 17.82 -7.22
CA LYS A 182 -0.76 17.89 -8.54
C LYS A 182 0.75 17.81 -8.33
N PRO A 183 1.28 16.65 -7.94
CA PRO A 183 2.67 16.51 -7.60
C PRO A 183 3.58 16.43 -8.83
N ASP A 184 4.79 17.01 -8.70
CA ASP A 184 5.92 16.76 -9.60
C ASP A 184 6.67 15.49 -9.21
N GLN A 185 6.61 15.11 -7.91
CA GLN A 185 7.26 13.93 -7.35
C GLN A 185 6.44 13.39 -6.17
N ALA A 186 6.53 12.10 -5.90
CA ALA A 186 5.84 11.48 -4.77
C ALA A 186 6.75 10.54 -3.97
N ILE A 187 6.63 10.60 -2.64
CA ILE A 187 7.13 9.59 -1.71
C ILE A 187 5.92 8.90 -1.11
N VAL A 188 5.85 7.59 -1.26
CA VAL A 188 4.74 6.77 -0.74
C VAL A 188 5.26 5.87 0.37
N ALA A 189 4.41 5.53 1.33
CA ALA A 189 4.71 4.63 2.44
C ALA A 189 5.58 3.44 2.02
N GLY A 190 6.60 3.12 2.83
CA GLY A 190 7.59 2.12 2.44
C GLY A 190 8.51 1.67 3.58
N PHE A 191 9.79 1.54 3.29
CA PHE A 191 10.78 0.92 4.18
C PHE A 191 11.94 1.85 4.44
N THR A 192 12.58 1.72 5.63
CA THR A 192 13.74 2.55 6.02
C THR A 192 15.05 2.06 5.38
N TYR A 193 15.15 0.77 5.11
CA TYR A 193 16.42 0.12 4.69
C TYR A 193 16.51 -0.14 3.20
N SER A 194 15.49 0.22 2.45
CA SER A 194 15.50 0.16 0.98
C SER A 194 14.53 1.19 0.40
N ALA A 195 14.86 1.73 -0.76
CA ALA A 195 13.95 2.49 -1.58
C ALA A 195 13.32 1.55 -2.61
N VAL A 196 11.98 1.54 -2.68
CA VAL A 196 11.28 0.67 -3.62
C VAL A 196 10.86 1.47 -4.84
N ASN A 197 11.41 1.09 -6.00
CA ASN A 197 11.16 1.75 -7.28
C ASN A 197 10.27 0.95 -8.24
N ALA A 198 9.79 -0.23 -7.81
CA ALA A 198 8.87 -1.07 -8.58
C ALA A 198 8.07 -2.00 -7.66
N HIS A 199 6.85 -2.35 -8.06
CA HIS A 199 6.09 -3.40 -7.39
C HIS A 199 5.19 -4.19 -8.36
N ASN A 200 4.76 -5.36 -7.93
CA ASN A 200 3.88 -6.22 -8.69
C ASN A 200 2.49 -5.58 -8.90
N GLY A 201 1.87 -5.96 -10.01
CA GLY A 201 0.41 -5.80 -10.17
C GLY A 201 -0.34 -7.00 -9.60
N CYS A 202 -1.67 -6.90 -9.60
CA CYS A 202 -2.55 -7.94 -9.09
C CYS A 202 -3.85 -8.02 -9.88
N LEU A 203 -4.29 -9.23 -10.17
CA LEU A 203 -5.62 -9.55 -10.71
C LEU A 203 -6.31 -10.51 -9.74
N HIS A 204 -7.49 -10.12 -9.24
CA HIS A 204 -8.35 -11.04 -8.50
C HIS A 204 -9.53 -11.46 -9.37
N PHE A 205 -9.80 -12.76 -9.39
CA PHE A 205 -10.94 -13.32 -10.09
C PHE A 205 -11.82 -14.12 -9.13
N GLU A 206 -13.13 -14.02 -9.33
CA GLU A 206 -14.10 -14.99 -8.84
C GLU A 206 -14.56 -15.83 -10.02
N ILE A 207 -14.46 -17.15 -9.88
CA ILE A 207 -14.92 -18.12 -10.87
C ILE A 207 -16.06 -18.89 -10.25
N LYS A 208 -17.24 -18.76 -10.82
CA LYS A 208 -18.47 -19.47 -10.45
C LYS A 208 -18.76 -20.55 -11.47
N THR A 209 -18.67 -21.81 -11.05
CA THR A 209 -19.02 -22.96 -11.87
C THR A 209 -20.46 -23.35 -11.56
N ILE A 210 -21.26 -23.48 -12.59
CA ILE A 210 -22.71 -23.77 -12.51
C ILE A 210 -22.99 -25.09 -13.21
N GLY A 211 -23.55 -26.02 -12.48
CA GLY A 211 -23.97 -27.34 -12.92
C GLY A 211 -25.48 -27.54 -12.79
N LYS A 212 -25.87 -28.74 -12.34
CA LYS A 212 -27.28 -29.12 -12.12
C LYS A 212 -27.38 -30.10 -10.97
N SER A 213 -28.16 -29.76 -9.93
CA SER A 213 -28.40 -30.66 -8.80
C SER A 213 -29.16 -31.93 -9.17
N ALA A 214 -28.85 -33.00 -8.47
CA ALA A 214 -29.53 -34.27 -8.53
C ALA A 214 -29.34 -35.03 -7.21
N HIS A 215 -30.13 -36.09 -7.02
CA HIS A 215 -29.93 -36.99 -5.88
C HIS A 215 -28.62 -37.77 -6.04
N ALA A 216 -27.79 -37.84 -5.01
CA ALA A 216 -26.49 -38.52 -5.07
C ALA A 216 -26.53 -40.01 -5.45
N ALA A 217 -27.70 -40.67 -5.30
CA ALA A 217 -27.90 -42.06 -5.79
C ALA A 217 -28.04 -42.13 -7.33
N LEU A 218 -28.30 -41.01 -8.02
CA LEU A 218 -28.50 -40.90 -9.48
C LEU A 218 -27.65 -39.78 -10.03
N PRO A 219 -26.30 -39.75 -9.79
CA PRO A 219 -25.47 -38.63 -10.11
C PRO A 219 -25.41 -38.29 -11.60
N HIS A 220 -25.60 -39.27 -12.48
CA HIS A 220 -25.65 -39.13 -13.92
C HIS A 220 -26.84 -38.28 -14.45
N THR A 221 -27.82 -37.94 -13.60
CA THR A 221 -28.94 -37.05 -13.96
C THR A 221 -28.66 -35.61 -13.59
N GLY A 222 -27.57 -35.33 -12.89
CA GLY A 222 -27.05 -34.02 -12.55
C GLY A 222 -25.84 -33.63 -13.37
N ILE A 223 -25.26 -32.46 -13.03
CA ILE A 223 -23.99 -31.96 -13.55
C ILE A 223 -23.23 -31.44 -12.34
N ASP A 224 -22.13 -32.10 -11.99
CA ASP A 224 -21.37 -31.83 -10.76
C ASP A 224 -20.46 -30.62 -10.93
N ALA A 225 -20.83 -29.52 -10.26
CA ALA A 225 -20.06 -28.28 -10.29
C ALA A 225 -18.71 -28.38 -9.54
N ILE A 226 -18.61 -29.23 -8.49
CA ILE A 226 -17.36 -29.44 -7.77
C ILE A 226 -16.39 -30.27 -8.62
N GLU A 227 -16.87 -31.32 -9.33
CA GLU A 227 -16.02 -32.08 -10.25
C GLU A 227 -15.49 -31.16 -11.37
N ALA A 228 -16.34 -30.32 -11.97
CA ALA A 228 -15.92 -29.36 -12.97
C ALA A 228 -14.90 -28.36 -12.44
N THR A 229 -15.14 -27.82 -11.23
CA THR A 229 -14.18 -26.91 -10.56
C THR A 229 -12.86 -27.60 -10.26
N SER A 230 -12.85 -28.90 -9.91
CA SER A 230 -11.60 -29.63 -9.68
C SER A 230 -10.71 -29.68 -10.93
N LYS A 231 -11.28 -29.77 -12.13
CA LYS A 231 -10.57 -29.71 -13.40
C LYS A 231 -9.99 -28.32 -13.66
N ILE A 232 -10.77 -27.27 -13.35
CA ILE A 232 -10.29 -25.87 -13.40
C ILE A 232 -9.12 -25.68 -12.44
N LEU A 233 -9.23 -26.14 -11.19
CA LEU A 233 -8.15 -26.05 -10.19
C LEU A 233 -6.87 -26.73 -10.67
N ASN A 234 -6.97 -27.92 -11.23
CA ASN A 234 -5.81 -28.63 -11.78
C ASN A 234 -5.13 -27.80 -12.89
N ALA A 235 -5.90 -27.26 -13.84
CA ALA A 235 -5.36 -26.43 -14.91
C ALA A 235 -4.72 -25.13 -14.36
N LEU A 236 -5.30 -24.49 -13.36
CA LEU A 236 -4.74 -23.31 -12.70
C LEU A 236 -3.42 -23.64 -12.00
N TYR A 237 -3.29 -24.78 -11.33
CA TYR A 237 -2.05 -25.20 -10.68
C TYR A 237 -0.96 -25.56 -11.71
N GLU A 238 -1.30 -26.17 -12.83
CA GLU A 238 -0.35 -26.38 -13.94
C GLU A 238 0.08 -25.03 -14.55
N TYR A 239 -0.85 -24.12 -14.79
CA TYR A 239 -0.55 -22.76 -15.26
C TYR A 239 0.42 -22.04 -14.30
N ARG A 240 0.21 -22.15 -12.99
CA ARG A 240 1.11 -21.61 -11.97
C ARG A 240 2.57 -22.08 -12.14
N HIS A 241 2.78 -23.36 -12.50
CA HIS A 241 4.12 -23.87 -12.76
C HIS A 241 4.75 -23.26 -14.04
N THR A 242 3.94 -22.88 -15.01
CA THR A 242 4.45 -22.16 -16.19
C THR A 242 4.83 -20.73 -15.87
N LEU A 243 4.08 -20.05 -14.99
CA LEU A 243 4.38 -18.69 -14.53
C LEU A 243 5.74 -18.58 -13.86
N ALA A 244 6.13 -19.57 -13.06
CA ALA A 244 7.43 -19.60 -12.39
C ALA A 244 8.64 -19.58 -13.36
N LYS A 245 8.41 -19.81 -14.66
CA LYS A 245 9.45 -19.72 -15.71
C LYS A 245 9.64 -18.30 -16.24
N LYS A 246 8.63 -17.42 -16.10
CA LYS A 246 8.73 -16.00 -16.45
C LYS A 246 9.52 -15.30 -15.34
N LYS A 247 10.70 -14.76 -15.64
CA LYS A 247 11.53 -14.07 -14.65
C LYS A 247 11.45 -12.58 -14.83
N SER A 248 11.33 -11.85 -13.74
CA SER A 248 11.51 -10.41 -13.74
C SER A 248 12.99 -10.05 -13.84
N SER A 249 13.29 -8.95 -14.48
CA SER A 249 14.61 -8.32 -14.50
C SER A 249 14.85 -7.39 -13.31
N ILE A 250 13.81 -7.13 -12.51
CA ILE A 250 13.85 -6.18 -11.40
C ILE A 250 14.32 -6.87 -10.13
N PRO A 251 15.40 -6.41 -9.49
CA PRO A 251 15.85 -6.97 -8.21
C PRO A 251 14.72 -6.91 -7.16
N GLY A 252 14.52 -8.00 -6.41
CA GLY A 252 13.45 -8.10 -5.40
C GLY A 252 12.10 -8.61 -5.93
N ILE A 253 11.94 -8.74 -7.23
CA ILE A 253 10.77 -9.36 -7.88
C ILE A 253 11.25 -10.60 -8.67
N ASP A 254 10.74 -11.77 -8.32
CA ASP A 254 11.22 -13.02 -8.96
C ASP A 254 10.40 -13.40 -10.20
N PHE A 255 9.12 -13.71 -10.01
CA PHE A 255 8.23 -14.21 -11.06
C PHE A 255 6.76 -13.99 -10.71
N PRO A 256 5.87 -14.06 -11.70
CA PRO A 256 4.43 -13.94 -11.45
C PRO A 256 3.92 -15.15 -10.65
N THR A 257 2.94 -14.91 -9.77
CA THR A 257 2.37 -15.98 -8.95
C THR A 257 0.86 -16.13 -9.16
N LEU A 258 0.34 -17.30 -8.79
CA LEU A 258 -1.08 -17.58 -8.76
C LEU A 258 -1.42 -18.35 -7.49
N ASN A 259 -2.44 -17.91 -6.77
CA ASN A 259 -2.96 -18.58 -5.59
C ASN A 259 -4.48 -18.70 -5.67
N VAL A 260 -5.01 -19.86 -5.29
CA VAL A 260 -6.45 -20.03 -5.06
C VAL A 260 -6.67 -19.90 -3.57
N GLY A 261 -7.26 -18.78 -3.16
CA GLY A 261 -7.42 -18.43 -1.74
C GLY A 261 -8.72 -18.90 -1.11
N LEU A 262 -9.78 -19.04 -1.91
CA LEU A 262 -11.09 -19.44 -1.42
C LEU A 262 -11.71 -20.51 -2.33
N VAL A 263 -12.43 -21.46 -1.73
CA VAL A 263 -13.29 -22.42 -2.41
C VAL A 263 -14.54 -22.67 -1.57
N SER A 264 -15.71 -22.63 -2.21
CA SER A 264 -16.99 -22.98 -1.57
C SER A 264 -17.92 -23.62 -2.59
N GLY A 265 -18.73 -24.60 -2.17
CA GLY A 265 -19.68 -25.25 -3.07
C GLY A 265 -20.44 -26.41 -2.41
N GLY A 266 -21.56 -26.78 -3.06
CA GLY A 266 -22.46 -27.80 -2.56
C GLY A 266 -23.32 -27.36 -1.38
N ILE A 267 -24.40 -28.10 -1.12
CA ILE A 267 -25.37 -27.80 -0.05
C ILE A 267 -25.55 -28.95 0.95
N ASN A 268 -25.37 -30.18 0.50
CA ASN A 268 -25.50 -31.38 1.35
C ASN A 268 -24.80 -32.58 0.69
N THR A 269 -24.30 -33.51 1.50
CA THR A 269 -23.56 -34.70 1.07
C THR A 269 -24.34 -35.61 0.10
N ASN A 270 -25.68 -35.67 0.20
CA ASN A 270 -26.52 -36.50 -0.66
C ASN A 270 -27.10 -35.78 -1.88
N VAL A 271 -26.54 -34.65 -2.27
CA VAL A 271 -26.94 -33.84 -3.44
C VAL A 271 -25.74 -33.64 -4.34
N VAL A 272 -25.90 -33.89 -5.66
CA VAL A 272 -24.92 -33.46 -6.68
C VAL A 272 -24.83 -31.93 -6.64
N PRO A 273 -23.66 -31.33 -6.43
CA PRO A 273 -23.53 -29.88 -6.30
C PRO A 273 -23.77 -29.17 -7.64
N ASP A 274 -24.65 -28.19 -7.63
CA ASP A 274 -24.99 -27.37 -8.79
C ASP A 274 -24.24 -26.04 -8.84
N GLU A 275 -23.47 -25.72 -7.80
CA GLU A 275 -22.64 -24.51 -7.72
C GLU A 275 -21.33 -24.79 -6.98
N CYS A 276 -20.24 -24.19 -7.53
CA CYS A 276 -18.97 -24.08 -6.82
C CYS A 276 -18.30 -22.76 -7.20
N ILE A 277 -17.79 -22.05 -6.20
CA ILE A 277 -17.12 -20.76 -6.35
C ILE A 277 -15.69 -20.86 -5.88
N ILE A 278 -14.74 -20.33 -6.65
CA ILE A 278 -13.35 -20.15 -6.23
C ILE A 278 -12.91 -18.72 -6.41
N ARG A 279 -11.99 -18.23 -5.56
CA ARG A 279 -11.32 -16.95 -5.72
C ARG A 279 -9.83 -17.14 -5.92
N VAL A 280 -9.32 -16.42 -6.92
CA VAL A 280 -7.95 -16.54 -7.41
C VAL A 280 -7.25 -15.20 -7.34
N ASP A 281 -6.05 -15.16 -6.78
CA ASP A 281 -5.09 -14.05 -6.79
C ASP A 281 -4.00 -14.38 -7.82
N ARG A 282 -3.81 -13.52 -8.83
CA ARG A 282 -2.79 -13.60 -9.86
C ARG A 282 -1.88 -12.38 -9.76
N ARG A 283 -0.67 -12.54 -9.22
CA ARG A 283 0.31 -11.45 -9.18
C ARG A 283 1.01 -11.31 -10.52
N LEU A 284 1.12 -10.06 -10.97
CA LEU A 284 1.77 -9.67 -12.22
C LEU A 284 3.14 -9.09 -11.91
N ILE A 285 4.16 -9.46 -12.66
CA ILE A 285 5.43 -8.71 -12.64
C ILE A 285 5.30 -7.43 -13.48
N PRO A 286 6.11 -6.39 -13.25
CA PRO A 286 6.01 -5.13 -13.98
C PRO A 286 6.13 -5.26 -15.50
N GLU A 287 6.82 -6.28 -15.98
CA GLU A 287 7.00 -6.56 -17.41
C GLU A 287 5.75 -7.19 -18.06
N GLU A 288 4.74 -7.61 -17.29
CA GLU A 288 3.52 -8.20 -17.84
C GLU A 288 2.46 -7.12 -18.13
N ASN A 289 1.78 -7.30 -19.27
CA ASN A 289 0.56 -6.54 -19.55
C ASN A 289 -0.62 -7.24 -18.85
N GLY A 290 -1.28 -6.53 -17.92
CA GLY A 290 -2.39 -7.08 -17.13
C GLY A 290 -3.61 -7.50 -17.96
N GLU A 291 -3.91 -6.80 -19.07
CA GLU A 291 -5.02 -7.15 -19.95
C GLU A 291 -4.75 -8.47 -20.71
N LEU A 292 -3.52 -8.65 -21.18
CA LEU A 292 -3.13 -9.91 -21.82
C LEU A 292 -3.11 -11.06 -20.80
N ALA A 293 -2.63 -10.83 -19.60
CA ALA A 293 -2.66 -11.84 -18.53
C ALA A 293 -4.09 -12.23 -18.13
N GLU A 294 -5.03 -11.26 -18.11
CA GLU A 294 -6.46 -11.55 -17.91
C GLU A 294 -7.04 -12.38 -19.06
N MET A 295 -6.71 -12.04 -20.30
CA MET A 295 -7.16 -12.82 -21.46
C MET A 295 -6.64 -14.26 -21.40
N GLU A 296 -5.34 -14.46 -21.19
CA GLU A 296 -4.72 -15.79 -21.02
C GLU A 296 -5.41 -16.61 -19.92
N PHE A 297 -5.70 -15.97 -18.80
CA PHE A 297 -6.38 -16.61 -17.67
C PHE A 297 -7.81 -17.04 -18.02
N ARG A 298 -8.59 -16.16 -18.65
CA ARG A 298 -9.96 -16.46 -19.08
C ARG A 298 -9.99 -17.57 -20.13
N GLU A 299 -9.13 -17.52 -21.12
CA GLU A 299 -9.01 -18.56 -22.16
C GLU A 299 -8.69 -19.91 -21.56
N LEU A 300 -7.75 -20.00 -20.60
CA LEU A 300 -7.42 -21.23 -19.90
C LEU A 300 -8.64 -21.84 -19.22
N VAL A 301 -9.41 -21.06 -18.47
CA VAL A 301 -10.60 -21.53 -17.76
C VAL A 301 -11.68 -21.99 -18.76
N MET A 302 -11.93 -21.21 -19.81
CA MET A 302 -12.95 -21.53 -20.81
C MET A 302 -12.59 -22.77 -21.61
N GLN A 303 -11.31 -23.00 -21.90
CA GLN A 303 -10.84 -24.20 -22.57
C GLN A 303 -11.15 -25.46 -21.74
N VAL A 304 -10.87 -25.42 -20.43
CA VAL A 304 -11.20 -26.56 -19.54
C VAL A 304 -12.69 -26.85 -19.53
N VAL A 305 -13.51 -25.82 -19.51
CA VAL A 305 -14.97 -25.95 -19.42
C VAL A 305 -15.59 -26.47 -20.73
N SER A 306 -15.00 -26.14 -21.88
CA SER A 306 -15.47 -26.59 -23.19
C SER A 306 -15.55 -28.12 -23.33
N ASP A 307 -14.75 -28.83 -22.58
CA ASP A 307 -14.70 -30.29 -22.58
C ASP A 307 -15.67 -30.93 -21.54
N ILE A 308 -16.47 -30.12 -20.82
CA ILE A 308 -17.40 -30.59 -19.79
C ILE A 308 -18.84 -30.28 -20.20
N PRO A 309 -19.60 -31.29 -20.71
CA PRO A 309 -20.96 -31.03 -21.21
C PRO A 309 -21.93 -30.48 -20.15
N GLY A 310 -22.61 -29.40 -20.48
CA GLY A 310 -23.68 -28.80 -19.69
C GLY A 310 -23.21 -27.90 -18.52
N VAL A 311 -21.91 -27.81 -18.28
CA VAL A 311 -21.37 -26.85 -17.28
C VAL A 311 -21.37 -25.44 -17.88
N LYS A 312 -21.72 -24.45 -17.03
CA LYS A 312 -21.51 -23.01 -17.31
C LYS A 312 -20.51 -22.44 -16.34
N VAL A 313 -19.75 -21.45 -16.79
CA VAL A 313 -18.81 -20.72 -15.95
C VAL A 313 -18.98 -19.22 -16.12
N GLU A 314 -19.04 -18.53 -15.01
CA GLU A 314 -18.98 -17.07 -14.92
C GLU A 314 -17.62 -16.68 -14.32
N ILE A 315 -16.91 -15.74 -14.97
CA ILE A 315 -15.62 -15.24 -14.50
C ILE A 315 -15.76 -13.75 -14.27
N GLN A 316 -15.79 -13.34 -13.00
CA GLN A 316 -15.83 -11.96 -12.61
C GLN A 316 -14.41 -11.50 -12.23
N LYS A 317 -13.96 -10.37 -12.81
CA LYS A 317 -12.77 -9.66 -12.32
C LYS A 317 -13.17 -8.83 -11.11
N VAL A 318 -12.57 -9.12 -9.96
CA VAL A 318 -12.83 -8.45 -8.68
C VAL A 318 -11.90 -7.27 -8.48
N LEU A 319 -10.61 -7.43 -8.87
CA LEU A 319 -9.59 -6.40 -8.75
C LEU A 319 -8.64 -6.43 -9.95
N HIS A 320 -8.22 -5.24 -10.38
CA HIS A 320 -7.07 -5.05 -11.25
C HIS A 320 -6.19 -3.92 -10.70
N ALA A 321 -5.20 -4.27 -9.90
CA ALA A 321 -4.15 -3.35 -9.50
C ALA A 321 -3.01 -3.41 -10.53
N LYS A 322 -2.72 -2.29 -11.19
CA LYS A 322 -1.59 -2.20 -12.13
C LYS A 322 -0.26 -2.33 -11.38
N SER A 323 0.76 -2.84 -12.04
CA SER A 323 2.13 -2.78 -11.55
C SER A 323 2.66 -1.35 -11.57
N TYR A 324 3.72 -1.12 -10.81
CA TYR A 324 4.41 0.16 -10.70
C TYR A 324 5.88 0.00 -11.05
N GLY A 325 6.43 0.98 -11.75
CA GLY A 325 7.86 1.07 -12.07
C GLY A 325 8.34 0.16 -13.20
N PRO A 326 9.68 -0.01 -13.34
CA PRO A 326 10.70 0.61 -12.49
C PRO A 326 10.88 2.12 -12.76
N VAL A 327 11.04 2.89 -11.69
CA VAL A 327 11.43 4.30 -11.78
C VAL A 327 12.96 4.37 -11.91
N PRO A 328 13.51 5.19 -12.84
CA PRO A 328 14.95 5.33 -13.01
C PRO A 328 15.65 5.83 -11.74
N GLU A 329 16.80 5.22 -11.41
CA GLU A 329 17.55 5.54 -10.18
C GLU A 329 18.27 6.90 -10.23
N ASP A 330 18.40 7.50 -11.40
CA ASP A 330 19.06 8.79 -11.62
C ASP A 330 18.14 10.00 -11.44
N THR A 331 16.91 9.79 -10.93
CA THR A 331 16.01 10.90 -10.59
C THR A 331 16.55 11.73 -9.41
N PRO A 332 16.34 13.07 -9.41
CA PRO A 332 16.76 13.93 -8.29
C PRO A 332 16.25 13.43 -6.92
N LEU A 333 15.01 12.92 -6.88
CA LEU A 333 14.39 12.37 -5.68
C LEU A 333 15.20 11.19 -5.12
N ILE A 334 15.51 10.19 -5.96
CA ILE A 334 16.22 8.99 -5.53
C ILE A 334 17.67 9.32 -5.16
N GLN A 335 18.32 10.23 -5.88
CA GLN A 335 19.68 10.66 -5.57
C GLN A 335 19.76 11.40 -4.21
N ALA A 336 18.82 12.32 -3.96
CA ALA A 336 18.75 13.04 -2.68
C ALA A 336 18.47 12.07 -1.52
N LEU A 337 17.50 11.15 -1.72
CA LEU A 337 17.17 10.12 -0.72
C LEU A 337 18.37 9.23 -0.39
N ALA A 338 19.06 8.72 -1.40
CA ALA A 338 20.21 7.85 -1.21
C ALA A 338 21.38 8.55 -0.48
N ALA A 339 21.64 9.82 -0.80
CA ALA A 339 22.68 10.61 -0.16
C ALA A 339 22.37 10.86 1.33
N ASN A 340 21.11 11.18 1.66
CA ASN A 340 20.69 11.42 3.05
C ASN A 340 20.63 10.11 3.85
N TRP A 341 20.15 9.02 3.25
CA TRP A 341 20.17 7.71 3.86
C TRP A 341 21.61 7.30 4.27
N GLN A 342 22.56 7.41 3.34
CA GLN A 342 23.96 7.10 3.60
C GLN A 342 24.52 7.88 4.79
N THR A 343 24.14 9.16 4.88
CA THR A 343 24.64 10.06 5.92
C THR A 343 24.02 9.76 7.29
N ILE A 344 22.72 9.44 7.33
CA ILE A 344 21.96 9.29 8.58
C ILE A 344 22.09 7.87 9.14
N MET A 345 21.97 6.86 8.30
CA MET A 345 22.07 5.46 8.74
C MET A 345 23.48 5.07 9.13
N ASN A 346 24.49 5.76 8.57
CA ASN A 346 25.90 5.45 8.79
C ASN A 346 26.24 3.96 8.59
N GLU A 347 25.47 3.29 7.72
CA GLU A 347 25.70 1.89 7.34
C GLU A 347 26.71 1.80 6.18
N PRO A 348 27.54 0.75 6.13
CA PRO A 348 28.42 0.53 4.99
C PRO A 348 27.59 0.12 3.77
N GLY A 349 27.81 0.81 2.65
CA GLY A 349 27.13 0.52 1.38
C GLY A 349 26.21 1.64 0.90
N LYS A 350 25.54 1.40 -0.21
CA LYS A 350 24.54 2.31 -0.77
C LYS A 350 23.15 1.88 -0.34
N LEU A 351 22.20 2.83 -0.33
CA LEU A 351 20.77 2.51 -0.19
C LEU A 351 20.38 1.46 -1.24
N PRO A 352 19.88 0.28 -0.84
CA PRO A 352 19.35 -0.68 -1.79
C PRO A 352 18.14 -0.09 -2.52
N ILE A 353 18.10 -0.22 -3.85
CA ILE A 353 16.96 0.15 -4.67
C ILE A 353 16.46 -1.14 -5.31
N ASN A 354 15.22 -1.50 -5.06
CA ASN A 354 14.67 -2.78 -5.47
C ASN A 354 13.15 -2.71 -5.66
N GLY A 355 12.61 -3.71 -6.31
CA GLY A 355 11.17 -3.97 -6.36
C GLY A 355 10.69 -4.80 -5.17
N VAL A 356 9.38 -4.85 -4.98
CA VAL A 356 8.70 -5.70 -3.99
C VAL A 356 7.53 -6.46 -4.62
N PRO A 357 7.24 -7.70 -4.16
CA PRO A 357 6.15 -8.51 -4.72
C PRO A 357 4.75 -8.11 -4.19
N LEU A 358 4.64 -6.98 -3.52
CA LEU A 358 3.39 -6.39 -3.03
C LEU A 358 2.75 -5.51 -4.10
N TYR A 359 1.56 -4.96 -3.85
CA TYR A 359 1.06 -3.79 -4.57
C TYR A 359 0.69 -2.70 -3.56
N THR A 360 0.78 -1.44 -3.95
CA THR A 360 0.53 -0.29 -3.08
C THR A 360 -0.06 0.88 -3.85
N ASP A 361 -0.35 1.96 -3.15
CA ASP A 361 -0.84 3.23 -3.72
C ASP A 361 0.16 3.92 -4.66
N ALA A 362 1.45 3.57 -4.62
CA ALA A 362 2.48 4.11 -5.52
C ALA A 362 2.11 3.99 -7.01
N ARG A 363 1.36 2.94 -7.38
CA ARG A 363 0.88 2.72 -8.74
C ARG A 363 -0.01 3.85 -9.28
N HIS A 364 -0.75 4.53 -8.42
CA HIS A 364 -1.66 5.60 -8.84
C HIS A 364 -0.90 6.85 -9.25
N PHE A 365 0.13 7.23 -8.49
CA PHE A 365 1.03 8.33 -8.84
C PHE A 365 1.83 8.00 -10.10
N PHE A 366 2.38 6.80 -10.19
CA PHE A 366 3.11 6.34 -11.36
C PHE A 366 2.24 6.32 -12.63
N ALA A 367 0.99 5.85 -12.53
CA ALA A 367 0.04 5.86 -13.63
C ALA A 367 -0.34 7.28 -14.09
N ALA A 368 -0.27 8.26 -13.19
CA ALA A 368 -0.45 9.68 -13.50
C ALA A 368 0.83 10.33 -14.09
N GLY A 369 1.91 9.56 -14.28
CA GLY A 369 3.17 10.06 -14.83
C GLY A 369 4.08 10.74 -13.81
N VAL A 370 3.81 10.60 -12.52
CA VAL A 370 4.57 11.21 -11.43
C VAL A 370 5.74 10.30 -11.03
N PRO A 371 6.99 10.77 -11.07
CA PRO A 371 8.14 10.08 -10.50
C PRO A 371 7.91 9.77 -9.02
N THR A 372 7.88 8.49 -8.68
CA THR A 372 7.43 8.02 -7.37
C THR A 372 8.47 7.08 -6.77
N ILE A 373 8.65 7.13 -5.46
CA ILE A 373 9.45 6.18 -4.69
C ILE A 373 8.69 5.76 -3.43
N MET A 374 8.76 4.49 -3.06
CA MET A 374 8.29 4.06 -1.75
C MET A 374 9.48 4.10 -0.79
N PHE A 375 9.35 4.89 0.27
CA PHE A 375 10.32 5.00 1.34
C PHE A 375 9.64 5.52 2.60
N GLY A 376 9.91 4.89 3.73
CA GLY A 376 9.25 5.25 4.99
C GLY A 376 9.79 4.48 6.19
N VAL A 377 8.89 4.12 7.10
CA VAL A 377 9.22 3.46 8.37
C VAL A 377 9.04 1.95 8.25
N GLY A 378 10.10 1.19 8.39
CA GLY A 378 9.98 -0.26 8.34
C GLY A 378 11.28 -0.97 8.67
N PRO A 379 11.19 -2.27 8.96
CA PRO A 379 12.33 -3.08 9.35
C PRO A 379 13.26 -3.36 8.17
N LYS A 380 14.43 -3.90 8.48
CA LYS A 380 15.38 -4.39 7.48
C LYS A 380 14.87 -5.65 6.78
N VAL A 381 14.12 -6.46 7.49
CA VAL A 381 13.47 -7.69 7.01
C VAL A 381 11.99 -7.60 7.33
N LEU A 382 11.13 -7.74 6.32
CA LEU A 382 9.67 -7.54 6.43
C LEU A 382 9.03 -8.38 7.55
N GLU A 383 9.52 -9.61 7.74
CA GLU A 383 9.00 -10.53 8.74
C GLU A 383 9.14 -10.01 10.18
N GLU A 384 10.10 -9.12 10.45
CA GLU A 384 10.32 -8.55 11.79
C GLU A 384 9.18 -7.63 12.24
N ALA A 385 8.48 -6.99 11.30
CA ALA A 385 7.37 -6.08 11.60
C ALA A 385 6.05 -6.81 11.84
N ASN A 386 5.92 -8.08 11.46
CA ASN A 386 4.66 -8.81 11.47
C ASN A 386 3.52 -8.07 10.76
N GLY A 387 3.80 -7.35 9.70
CA GLY A 387 2.76 -6.63 8.94
C GLY A 387 1.61 -7.58 8.56
N HIS A 388 0.36 -7.16 8.79
CA HIS A 388 -0.87 -7.95 8.61
C HIS A 388 -0.99 -9.22 9.51
N ARG A 389 -0.10 -9.40 10.48
CA ARG A 389 -0.12 -10.52 11.46
C ARG A 389 -0.38 -10.00 12.86
N ALA A 390 -0.60 -10.91 13.80
CA ALA A 390 -0.61 -10.58 15.23
C ALA A 390 0.76 -10.04 15.66
N ASP A 391 0.75 -9.17 16.67
CA ASP A 391 1.94 -8.50 17.21
C ASP A 391 2.71 -7.69 16.17
N GLU A 392 1.98 -7.06 15.25
CA GLU A 392 2.53 -6.07 14.33
C GLU A 392 3.26 -4.99 15.12
N ASN A 393 4.48 -4.64 14.67
CA ASN A 393 5.35 -3.74 15.43
C ASN A 393 6.33 -2.97 14.54
N ILE A 394 6.81 -1.83 15.06
CA ILE A 394 7.96 -1.11 14.50
C ILE A 394 8.98 -0.81 15.58
N ARG A 395 10.24 -0.65 15.19
CA ARG A 395 11.28 -0.08 16.07
C ARG A 395 11.15 1.44 16.06
N LEU A 396 11.18 2.05 17.25
CA LEU A 396 11.11 3.52 17.37
C LEU A 396 12.35 4.21 16.78
N GLU A 397 13.47 3.52 16.70
CA GLU A 397 14.65 4.00 16.00
C GLU A 397 14.47 4.13 14.50
N ASP A 398 13.70 3.21 13.87
CA ASP A 398 13.37 3.27 12.44
C ASP A 398 12.42 4.44 12.14
N LEU A 399 11.44 4.70 13.01
CA LEU A 399 10.58 5.87 12.91
C LEU A 399 11.43 7.16 12.90
N GLN A 400 12.36 7.29 13.82
CA GLN A 400 13.21 8.46 13.91
C GLN A 400 14.16 8.58 12.71
N ALA A 401 14.78 7.47 12.29
CA ALA A 401 15.70 7.45 11.16
C ALA A 401 14.99 7.83 9.84
N ALA A 402 13.83 7.24 9.55
CA ALA A 402 13.06 7.54 8.36
C ALA A 402 12.64 9.02 8.32
N THR A 403 12.14 9.56 9.44
CA THR A 403 11.76 10.98 9.54
C THR A 403 12.94 11.91 9.22
N LYS A 404 14.12 11.63 9.78
CA LYS A 404 15.34 12.41 9.51
C LYS A 404 15.76 12.36 8.05
N ILE A 405 15.71 11.18 7.43
CA ILE A 405 16.07 10.96 6.03
C ILE A 405 15.11 11.73 5.13
N ILE A 406 13.79 11.61 5.37
CA ILE A 406 12.75 12.29 4.60
C ILE A 406 12.89 13.81 4.72
N ALA A 407 13.03 14.36 5.93
CA ALA A 407 13.21 15.79 6.14
C ALA A 407 14.45 16.34 5.41
N CYS A 408 15.58 15.66 5.49
CA CYS A 408 16.79 16.06 4.78
C CYS A 408 16.64 15.91 3.25
N THR A 409 15.87 14.94 2.77
CA THR A 409 15.59 14.75 1.35
C THR A 409 14.69 15.86 0.82
N LEU A 410 13.63 16.20 1.52
CA LEU A 410 12.77 17.34 1.19
C LEU A 410 13.57 18.66 1.18
N TYR A 411 14.44 18.84 2.18
CA TYR A 411 15.32 20.00 2.22
C TYR A 411 16.17 20.11 0.94
N ASP A 412 16.82 19.03 0.48
CA ASP A 412 17.64 19.04 -0.73
C ASP A 412 16.84 19.35 -2.00
N LEU A 413 15.60 18.88 -2.07
CA LEU A 413 14.72 19.10 -3.22
C LEU A 413 14.14 20.52 -3.25
N LEU A 414 13.94 21.14 -2.09
CA LEU A 414 13.32 22.44 -1.92
C LEU A 414 14.34 23.60 -1.85
N VAL A 415 15.63 23.32 -1.59
CA VAL A 415 16.65 24.37 -1.57
C VAL A 415 16.73 25.00 -2.94
N SER A 416 16.45 26.31 -2.99
CA SER A 416 16.59 27.09 -4.21
C SER A 416 18.03 27.01 -4.72
N GLN A 417 18.23 26.39 -5.87
CA GLN A 417 19.51 26.52 -6.57
C GLN A 417 19.66 27.98 -6.92
N ARG A 418 20.61 28.67 -6.28
CA ARG A 418 20.98 30.03 -6.74
C ARG A 418 21.49 29.89 -8.15
N ALA A 419 20.75 30.48 -9.11
CA ALA A 419 21.13 30.62 -10.50
C ALA A 419 22.42 31.47 -10.63
#